data_25c01bdd4901c7c40a937a4f619ebaf9
#
_entry.id   25c01bdd4901c7c40a937a4f619ebaf9
#
_cell.length_a   1.000
_cell.length_b   1.000
_cell.length_c   1.000
_cell.angle_alpha   90.00
_cell.angle_beta   90.00
_cell.angle_gamma   90.00
#
_symmetry.space_group_name_H-M   'P 1'
#
loop_
_entity.id
_entity.type
_entity.pdbx_description
1 polymer ?
#
loop_
_entity_poly.entity_id
_entity_poly.type
_entity_poly.pdbx_seq_one_letter_code
_entity_poly.pdbx_strand_id
1 'polypeptide(L)'
;TDTGGSIRQPASFTGTVGLKPTYGSCSRYGIVAFASSLDQAGPMAQNVKDCALLHEVISSYDEKDSTSIDFKRNNYSKELTNNIKGKKIGIPKEYRVDGMPKEIEDLWKKGIDYVKDCGAEIIDISLPHTNYALPTYYIVAPAEASSNLARYDGVKYGFRADGENLIDMYEKTRSEGFGAEVQRRIMIGTYVLSSGYYDAYYLKAQK
;
A
#
# COMPACT_ATOMS: atom_id res chain seq x y z
N THR A 1 4.73 -5.92 -2.17
CA THR A 1 3.81 -4.83 -2.56
C THR A 1 3.18 -4.19 -1.32
N ASP A 2 2.75 -2.96 -1.43
CA ASP A 2 2.12 -2.18 -0.38
C ASP A 2 0.87 -1.50 -0.94
N THR A 3 -0.29 -1.88 -0.45
CA THR A 3 -1.59 -1.27 -0.79
C THR A 3 -2.12 -0.47 0.40
N GLY A 4 -2.01 -1.02 1.60
CA GLY A 4 -2.46 -0.40 2.84
C GLY A 4 -1.40 -0.43 3.96
N GLY A 5 -0.13 -0.74 3.64
CA GLY A 5 0.96 -0.85 4.61
C GLY A 5 1.77 -2.15 4.50
N SER A 6 1.53 -2.97 3.47
CA SER A 6 2.08 -4.35 3.42
C SER A 6 3.59 -4.47 3.13
N ILE A 7 4.31 -3.37 2.93
CA ILE A 7 5.77 -3.29 3.01
C ILE A 7 6.17 -2.72 4.38
N ARG A 8 5.56 -1.59 4.78
CA ARG A 8 5.94 -0.83 5.97
C ARG A 8 5.65 -1.56 7.28
N GLN A 9 4.48 -2.17 7.38
CA GLN A 9 4.07 -2.90 8.59
C GLN A 9 4.91 -4.16 8.83
N PRO A 10 5.10 -5.07 7.84
CA PRO A 10 6.01 -6.21 8.05
C PRO A 10 7.46 -5.79 8.31
N ALA A 11 7.95 -4.71 7.70
CA ALA A 11 9.27 -4.18 8.01
C ALA A 11 9.38 -3.77 9.49
N SER A 12 8.36 -3.10 10.03
CA SER A 12 8.29 -2.75 11.45
C SER A 12 8.31 -3.99 12.35
N PHE A 13 7.59 -5.05 12.00
CA PHE A 13 7.54 -6.28 12.81
C PHE A 13 8.84 -7.09 12.77
N THR A 14 9.59 -7.00 11.68
CA THR A 14 10.81 -7.78 11.47
C THR A 14 12.09 -7.00 11.77
N GLY A 15 11.99 -5.73 12.16
CA GLY A 15 13.15 -4.88 12.40
C GLY A 15 13.95 -4.57 11.13
N THR A 16 13.29 -4.58 9.97
CA THR A 16 13.89 -4.22 8.68
C THR A 16 13.44 -2.84 8.21
N VAL A 17 14.07 -2.33 7.15
CA VAL A 17 13.68 -1.09 6.48
C VAL A 17 12.78 -1.41 5.31
N GLY A 18 11.58 -0.86 5.29
CA GLY A 18 10.63 -0.99 4.19
C GLY A 18 10.28 0.36 3.60
N LEU A 19 10.44 0.51 2.29
CA LEU A 19 10.10 1.74 1.56
C LEU A 19 8.88 1.52 0.68
N LYS A 20 7.82 2.29 0.93
CA LYS A 20 6.74 2.48 -0.04
C LYS A 20 7.09 3.69 -0.92
N PRO A 21 7.46 3.47 -2.18
CA PRO A 21 7.82 4.56 -3.08
C PRO A 21 6.62 5.45 -3.44
N THR A 22 6.90 6.53 -4.15
CA THR A 22 5.87 7.34 -4.82
C THR A 22 5.13 6.50 -5.85
N TYR A 23 3.80 6.67 -5.92
CA TYR A 23 2.97 5.97 -6.89
C TYR A 23 3.48 6.18 -8.32
N GLY A 24 3.59 5.10 -9.08
CA GLY A 24 4.08 5.10 -10.46
C GLY A 24 5.60 5.17 -10.63
N SER A 25 6.38 5.25 -9.55
CA SER A 25 7.86 5.26 -9.63
C SER A 25 8.47 3.87 -9.86
N CYS A 26 7.77 2.81 -9.50
CA CYS A 26 8.15 1.42 -9.78
C CYS A 26 7.07 0.77 -10.64
N SER A 27 7.49 0.06 -11.70
CA SER A 27 6.56 -0.67 -12.56
C SER A 27 5.80 -1.75 -11.77
N ARG A 28 4.53 -1.91 -12.10
CA ARG A 28 3.65 -2.97 -11.60
C ARG A 28 3.38 -4.06 -12.64
N TYR A 29 4.06 -3.97 -13.79
CA TYR A 29 3.90 -4.99 -14.83
C TYR A 29 4.29 -6.36 -14.30
N GLY A 30 3.40 -7.34 -14.45
CA GLY A 30 3.57 -8.70 -13.89
C GLY A 30 3.09 -8.87 -12.45
N ILE A 31 2.64 -7.82 -11.79
CA ILE A 31 2.05 -7.88 -10.45
C ILE A 31 0.54 -8.06 -10.57
N VAL A 32 -0.02 -8.98 -9.77
CA VAL A 32 -1.47 -9.14 -9.64
C VAL A 32 -2.06 -7.90 -8.96
N ALA A 33 -2.96 -7.20 -9.65
CA ALA A 33 -3.62 -6.02 -9.11
C ALA A 33 -4.64 -6.39 -8.02
N PHE A 34 -4.50 -5.78 -6.84
CA PHE A 34 -5.51 -5.81 -5.79
C PHE A 34 -6.34 -4.51 -5.83
N ALA A 35 -5.72 -3.38 -5.53
CA ALA A 35 -6.33 -2.06 -5.65
C ALA A 35 -5.43 -1.16 -6.50
N SER A 36 -5.78 -1.00 -7.78
CA SER A 36 -4.92 -0.38 -8.78
C SER A 36 -4.54 1.07 -8.46
N SER A 37 -5.40 1.81 -7.76
CA SER A 37 -5.11 3.19 -7.33
C SER A 37 -4.17 3.28 -6.12
N LEU A 38 -3.93 2.17 -5.41
CA LEU A 38 -3.18 2.12 -4.16
C LEU A 38 -1.94 1.24 -4.22
N ASP A 39 -1.95 0.19 -5.04
CA ASP A 39 -0.87 -0.81 -5.08
C ASP A 39 0.47 -0.19 -5.47
N GLN A 40 1.50 -0.51 -4.68
CA GLN A 40 2.89 -0.12 -4.94
C GLN A 40 3.83 -1.31 -4.79
N ALA A 41 4.82 -1.40 -5.70
CA ALA A 41 6.02 -2.20 -5.49
C ALA A 41 7.05 -1.38 -4.71
N GLY A 42 7.81 -2.01 -3.84
CA GLY A 42 8.85 -1.32 -3.09
C GLY A 42 9.80 -2.29 -2.40
N PRO A 43 11.01 -1.85 -2.05
CA PRO A 43 12.04 -2.67 -1.45
C PRO A 43 11.88 -2.84 0.05
N MET A 44 12.40 -3.97 0.56
CA MET A 44 12.69 -4.21 1.97
C MET A 44 14.14 -4.66 2.10
N ALA A 45 14.87 -4.15 3.09
CA ALA A 45 16.27 -4.48 3.33
C ALA A 45 16.63 -4.33 4.82
N GLN A 46 17.81 -4.80 5.21
CA GLN A 46 18.26 -4.69 6.59
C GLN A 46 18.66 -3.28 7.02
N ASN A 47 19.02 -2.42 6.08
CA ASN A 47 19.42 -1.05 6.34
C ASN A 47 18.96 -0.08 5.23
N VAL A 48 19.01 1.21 5.51
CA VAL A 48 18.55 2.26 4.60
C VAL A 48 19.35 2.30 3.30
N LYS A 49 20.67 2.04 3.35
CA LYS A 49 21.55 2.08 2.17
C LYS A 49 21.17 0.99 1.18
N ASP A 50 20.98 -0.24 1.65
CA ASP A 50 20.58 -1.36 0.79
C ASP A 50 19.16 -1.17 0.25
N CYS A 51 18.26 -0.61 1.06
CA CYS A 51 16.93 -0.25 0.62
C CYS A 51 16.95 0.81 -0.49
N ALA A 52 17.82 1.81 -0.37
CA ALA A 52 18.02 2.84 -1.41
C ALA A 52 18.60 2.25 -2.70
N LEU A 53 19.60 1.36 -2.60
CA LEU A 53 20.17 0.67 -3.77
C LEU A 53 19.14 -0.20 -4.50
N LEU A 54 18.34 -0.95 -3.76
CA LEU A 54 17.26 -1.74 -4.36
C LEU A 54 16.22 -0.83 -5.03
N HIS A 55 15.87 0.29 -4.38
CA HIS A 55 14.94 1.25 -4.96
C HIS A 55 15.48 1.87 -6.25
N GLU A 56 16.77 2.20 -6.32
CA GLU A 56 17.41 2.70 -7.55
C GLU A 56 17.26 1.72 -8.72
N VAL A 57 17.37 0.41 -8.44
CA VAL A 57 17.26 -0.63 -9.48
C VAL A 57 15.83 -0.77 -10.00
N ILE A 58 14.82 -0.80 -9.09
CA ILE A 58 13.43 -1.06 -9.47
C ILE A 58 12.65 0.19 -9.87
N SER A 59 13.20 1.39 -9.61
CA SER A 59 12.56 2.67 -9.87
C SER A 59 12.94 3.17 -11.27
N SER A 60 12.09 2.91 -12.25
CA SER A 60 12.26 3.34 -13.63
C SER A 60 10.94 3.36 -14.38
N TYR A 61 10.91 4.16 -15.45
CA TYR A 61 9.79 4.12 -16.38
C TYR A 61 9.69 2.77 -17.09
N ASP A 62 8.47 2.28 -17.22
CA ASP A 62 8.14 1.07 -17.96
C ASP A 62 6.87 1.32 -18.80
N GLU A 63 7.02 1.27 -20.13
CA GLU A 63 5.91 1.46 -21.06
C GLU A 63 4.78 0.42 -20.94
N LYS A 64 5.08 -0.73 -20.33
CA LYS A 64 4.11 -1.81 -20.09
C LYS A 64 3.18 -1.57 -18.91
N ASP A 65 3.51 -0.60 -18.05
CA ASP A 65 2.64 -0.16 -16.96
C ASP A 65 2.13 1.26 -17.25
N SER A 66 0.85 1.38 -17.59
CA SER A 66 0.21 2.65 -17.91
C SER A 66 0.25 3.69 -16.77
N THR A 67 0.55 3.27 -15.56
CA THR A 67 0.69 4.15 -14.38
C THR A 67 2.14 4.52 -14.09
N SER A 68 3.10 3.94 -14.81
CA SER A 68 4.51 4.26 -14.66
C SER A 68 4.79 5.70 -15.10
N ILE A 69 5.53 6.44 -14.27
CA ILE A 69 5.86 7.85 -14.50
C ILE A 69 7.26 7.93 -15.10
N ASP A 70 7.38 8.65 -16.22
CA ASP A 70 8.71 9.00 -16.76
C ASP A 70 9.29 10.15 -15.93
N PHE A 71 10.32 9.85 -15.16
CA PHE A 71 11.02 10.82 -14.34
C PHE A 71 12.54 10.61 -14.39
N LYS A 72 13.27 11.68 -14.14
CA LYS A 72 14.72 11.59 -14.05
C LYS A 72 15.12 10.71 -12.89
N ARG A 73 15.80 9.59 -13.20
CA ARG A 73 16.29 8.65 -12.19
C ARG A 73 17.24 9.35 -11.21
N ASN A 74 16.93 9.26 -9.93
CA ASN A 74 17.80 9.78 -8.87
C ASN A 74 18.75 8.67 -8.39
N ASN A 75 19.94 9.11 -7.95
CA ASN A 75 20.89 8.22 -7.29
C ASN A 75 20.66 8.34 -5.77
N TYR A 76 19.64 7.62 -5.28
CA TYR A 76 19.21 7.72 -3.88
C TYR A 76 20.29 7.33 -2.89
N SER A 77 21.15 6.38 -3.22
CA SER A 77 22.25 5.95 -2.34
C SER A 77 23.30 7.04 -2.15
N LYS A 78 23.52 7.91 -3.15
CA LYS A 78 24.42 9.05 -3.05
C LYS A 78 23.81 10.23 -2.27
N GLU A 79 22.50 10.31 -2.20
CA GLU A 79 21.78 11.34 -1.42
C GLU A 79 21.78 11.05 0.09
N LEU A 80 22.23 9.87 0.52
CA LEU A 80 22.36 9.51 1.93
C LEU A 80 23.58 10.19 2.57
N THR A 81 23.44 11.47 2.85
CA THR A 81 24.53 12.32 3.37
C THR A 81 24.75 12.18 4.89
N ASN A 82 23.89 11.45 5.61
CA ASN A 82 23.83 11.39 7.08
C ASN A 82 23.68 12.78 7.75
N ASN A 83 23.21 13.77 7.02
CA ASN A 83 23.04 15.14 7.51
C ASN A 83 21.58 15.57 7.38
N ILE A 84 20.91 15.72 8.52
CA ILE A 84 19.55 16.23 8.62
C ILE A 84 19.47 17.57 9.37
N LYS A 85 20.62 18.21 9.65
CA LYS A 85 20.67 19.47 10.35
C LYS A 85 19.84 20.55 9.63
N GLY A 86 18.95 21.19 10.37
CA GLY A 86 18.03 22.20 9.85
C GLY A 86 16.86 21.68 9.03
N LYS A 87 16.72 20.35 8.87
CA LYS A 87 15.51 19.76 8.30
C LYS A 87 14.35 19.89 9.28
N LYS A 88 13.16 20.21 8.76
CA LYS A 88 11.92 20.27 9.56
C LYS A 88 11.22 18.92 9.52
N ILE A 89 10.96 18.35 10.70
CA ILE A 89 10.28 17.05 10.87
C ILE A 89 8.95 17.29 11.56
N GLY A 90 7.86 17.07 10.86
CA GLY A 90 6.51 17.20 11.40
C GLY A 90 6.09 15.95 12.18
N ILE A 91 5.56 16.15 13.39
CA ILE A 91 4.98 15.08 14.21
C ILE A 91 3.48 15.26 14.26
N PRO A 92 2.69 14.40 13.57
CA PRO A 92 1.24 14.50 13.59
C PRO A 92 0.68 14.15 14.99
N LYS A 93 -0.14 15.04 15.53
CA LYS A 93 -0.83 14.76 16.81
C LYS A 93 -1.74 13.55 16.75
N GLU A 94 -2.31 13.26 15.56
CA GLU A 94 -3.21 12.14 15.31
C GLU A 94 -2.53 10.77 15.33
N TYR A 95 -1.18 10.73 15.33
CA TYR A 95 -0.43 9.47 15.43
C TYR A 95 -0.24 9.01 16.88
N ARG A 96 -0.61 9.85 17.85
CA ARG A 96 -0.72 9.46 19.25
C ARG A 96 -2.16 9.07 19.52
N VAL A 97 -2.38 7.76 19.67
CA VAL A 97 -3.72 7.21 19.90
C VAL A 97 -3.87 6.79 21.36
N ASP A 98 -5.09 6.93 21.89
CA ASP A 98 -5.41 6.45 23.22
C ASP A 98 -5.20 4.94 23.31
N GLY A 99 -4.61 4.48 24.43
CA GLY A 99 -4.30 3.07 24.64
C GLY A 99 -3.00 2.58 23.99
N MET A 100 -2.17 3.48 23.44
CA MET A 100 -0.83 3.10 22.98
C MET A 100 -0.02 2.52 24.15
N PRO A 101 0.60 1.34 24.01
CA PRO A 101 1.46 0.79 25.05
C PRO A 101 2.60 1.76 25.41
N LYS A 102 2.86 1.92 26.70
CA LYS A 102 3.89 2.85 27.18
C LYS A 102 5.27 2.59 26.56
N GLU A 103 5.63 1.34 26.34
CA GLU A 103 6.88 0.94 25.69
C GLU A 103 7.00 1.50 24.27
N ILE A 104 5.90 1.48 23.51
CA ILE A 104 5.86 2.04 22.14
C ILE A 104 5.95 3.57 22.19
N GLU A 105 5.25 4.20 23.16
CA GLU A 105 5.33 5.65 23.33
C GLU A 105 6.76 6.10 23.71
N ASP A 106 7.43 5.37 24.58
CA ASP A 106 8.81 5.67 24.98
C ASP A 106 9.79 5.50 23.82
N LEU A 107 9.63 4.47 22.97
CA LEU A 107 10.40 4.31 21.73
C LEU A 107 10.16 5.43 20.74
N TRP A 108 8.91 5.88 20.61
CA TRP A 108 8.55 7.03 19.78
C TRP A 108 9.24 8.31 20.25
N LYS A 109 9.20 8.61 21.56
CA LYS A 109 9.91 9.76 22.16
C LYS A 109 11.41 9.68 21.91
N LYS A 110 12.00 8.50 22.14
CA LYS A 110 13.43 8.25 21.90
C LYS A 110 13.81 8.49 20.44
N GLY A 111 12.97 8.08 19.49
CA GLY A 111 13.17 8.35 18.06
C GLY A 111 13.17 9.84 17.76
N ILE A 112 12.25 10.60 18.36
CA ILE A 112 12.19 12.06 18.21
C ILE A 112 13.46 12.71 18.77
N ASP A 113 13.93 12.26 19.94
CA ASP A 113 15.16 12.80 20.53
C ASP A 113 16.38 12.53 19.66
N TYR A 114 16.53 11.34 19.08
CA TYR A 114 17.62 11.06 18.12
C TYR A 114 17.61 12.00 16.92
N VAL A 115 16.43 12.30 16.39
CA VAL A 115 16.30 13.21 15.23
C VAL A 115 16.67 14.64 15.63
N LYS A 116 16.31 15.11 16.85
CA LYS A 116 16.74 16.41 17.40
C LYS A 116 18.25 16.46 17.62
N ASP A 117 18.84 15.42 18.17
CA ASP A 117 20.29 15.34 18.43
C ASP A 117 21.09 15.40 17.11
N CYS A 118 20.50 14.91 16.02
CA CYS A 118 21.04 15.06 14.67
C CYS A 118 20.85 16.47 14.07
N GLY A 119 20.23 17.38 14.82
CA GLY A 119 20.09 18.79 14.45
C GLY A 119 18.87 19.14 13.61
N ALA A 120 17.88 18.26 13.54
CA ALA A 120 16.60 18.57 12.90
C ALA A 120 15.68 19.38 13.82
N GLU A 121 14.81 20.18 13.23
CA GLU A 121 13.77 20.95 13.92
C GLU A 121 12.48 20.10 13.97
N ILE A 122 11.94 19.85 15.17
CA ILE A 122 10.68 19.15 15.34
C ILE A 122 9.53 20.15 15.36
N ILE A 123 8.49 19.88 14.56
CA ILE A 123 7.30 20.72 14.44
C ILE A 123 6.06 19.88 14.68
N ASP A 124 5.18 20.33 15.57
CA ASP A 124 3.86 19.72 15.73
C ASP A 124 2.99 20.06 14.51
N ILE A 125 2.41 19.04 13.89
CA ILE A 125 1.51 19.17 12.75
C ILE A 125 0.18 18.45 13.01
N SER A 126 -0.79 18.67 12.14
CA SER A 126 -2.07 17.96 12.16
C SER A 126 -2.36 17.33 10.80
N LEU A 127 -2.79 16.08 10.82
CA LEU A 127 -3.31 15.34 9.67
C LEU A 127 -4.76 14.91 9.98
N PRO A 128 -5.73 15.84 9.91
CA PRO A 128 -7.08 15.63 10.44
C PRO A 128 -7.86 14.51 9.76
N HIS A 129 -7.50 14.15 8.53
CA HIS A 129 -8.14 13.06 7.78
C HIS A 129 -7.63 11.66 8.15
N THR A 130 -6.62 11.53 9.01
CA THR A 130 -6.07 10.24 9.47
C THR A 130 -7.16 9.32 10.03
N ASN A 131 -8.16 9.87 10.73
CA ASN A 131 -9.27 9.11 11.29
C ASN A 131 -10.14 8.41 10.23
N TYR A 132 -10.11 8.89 9.00
CA TYR A 132 -10.89 8.33 7.87
C TYR A 132 -10.06 7.35 7.01
N ALA A 133 -8.74 7.27 7.22
CA ALA A 133 -7.85 6.50 6.36
C ALA A 133 -8.23 5.00 6.31
N LEU A 134 -8.46 4.40 7.47
CA LEU A 134 -8.79 2.97 7.56
C LEU A 134 -10.18 2.65 7.00
N PRO A 135 -11.27 3.38 7.35
CA PRO A 135 -12.58 3.20 6.70
C PRO A 135 -12.52 3.38 5.18
N THR A 136 -11.81 4.41 4.70
CA THR A 136 -11.62 4.67 3.25
C THR A 136 -10.94 3.49 2.57
N TYR A 137 -9.85 2.96 3.15
CA TYR A 137 -9.17 1.78 2.63
C TYR A 137 -10.11 0.58 2.52
N TYR A 138 -10.91 0.27 3.55
CA TYR A 138 -11.84 -0.86 3.54
C TYR A 138 -13.01 -0.72 2.56
N ILE A 139 -13.26 0.48 2.04
CA ILE A 139 -14.23 0.73 0.98
C ILE A 139 -13.56 0.66 -0.39
N VAL A 140 -12.53 1.46 -0.61
CA VAL A 140 -11.88 1.61 -1.93
C VAL A 140 -11.17 0.32 -2.35
N ALA A 141 -10.36 -0.26 -1.47
CA ALA A 141 -9.56 -1.43 -1.85
C ALA A 141 -10.42 -2.67 -2.20
N PRO A 142 -11.46 -3.08 -1.44
CA PRO A 142 -12.35 -4.16 -1.86
C PRO A 142 -13.14 -3.83 -3.13
N ALA A 143 -13.58 -2.57 -3.32
CA ALA A 143 -14.28 -2.15 -4.54
C ALA A 143 -13.41 -2.36 -5.78
N GLU A 144 -12.16 -1.90 -5.76
CA GLU A 144 -11.22 -2.11 -6.85
C GLU A 144 -10.82 -3.58 -7.01
N ALA A 145 -10.64 -4.32 -5.90
CA ALA A 145 -10.33 -5.75 -5.93
C ALA A 145 -11.44 -6.55 -6.60
N SER A 146 -12.71 -6.24 -6.35
CA SER A 146 -13.83 -6.93 -7.01
C SER A 146 -13.77 -6.81 -8.53
N SER A 147 -13.38 -5.65 -9.05
CA SER A 147 -13.18 -5.42 -10.49
C SER A 147 -11.89 -6.06 -11.01
N ASN A 148 -10.77 -5.88 -10.30
CA ASN A 148 -9.48 -6.40 -10.74
C ASN A 148 -9.43 -7.93 -10.75
N LEU A 149 -10.07 -8.59 -9.78
CA LEU A 149 -10.10 -10.04 -9.69
C LEU A 149 -11.21 -10.68 -10.53
N ALA A 150 -12.07 -9.90 -11.17
CA ALA A 150 -13.09 -10.41 -12.09
C ALA A 150 -12.50 -11.17 -13.29
N ARG A 151 -11.27 -10.81 -13.70
CA ARG A 151 -10.57 -11.45 -14.83
C ARG A 151 -10.05 -12.88 -14.55
N TYR A 152 -10.05 -13.30 -13.30
CA TYR A 152 -9.66 -14.66 -12.90
C TYR A 152 -10.91 -15.56 -12.91
N ASP A 153 -11.33 -15.92 -14.11
CA ASP A 153 -12.55 -16.69 -14.40
C ASP A 153 -12.27 -18.06 -15.01
N GLY A 154 -10.97 -18.41 -15.16
CA GLY A 154 -10.54 -19.69 -15.74
C GLY A 154 -10.66 -19.79 -17.28
N VAL A 155 -10.99 -18.68 -17.97
CA VAL A 155 -11.14 -18.71 -19.44
C VAL A 155 -9.79 -18.48 -20.13
N LYS A 156 -9.08 -17.40 -19.77
CA LYS A 156 -7.87 -16.98 -20.47
C LYS A 156 -6.58 -17.43 -19.80
N TYR A 157 -6.58 -17.50 -18.47
CA TYR A 157 -5.42 -17.89 -17.66
C TYR A 157 -5.84 -18.23 -16.23
N GLY A 158 -4.92 -18.82 -15.47
CA GLY A 158 -5.11 -19.20 -14.08
C GLY A 158 -5.76 -20.59 -13.92
N PHE A 159 -6.23 -20.84 -12.71
CA PHE A 159 -6.95 -22.07 -12.38
C PHE A 159 -8.30 -22.12 -13.08
N ARG A 160 -8.67 -23.29 -13.59
CA ARG A 160 -9.98 -23.58 -14.20
C ARG A 160 -10.50 -24.88 -13.65
N ALA A 161 -11.65 -24.83 -13.01
CA ALA A 161 -12.37 -26.03 -12.58
C ALA A 161 -13.20 -26.62 -13.72
N ASP A 162 -13.44 -27.93 -13.67
CA ASP A 162 -14.37 -28.58 -14.55
C ASP A 162 -15.82 -28.24 -14.18
N GLY A 163 -16.67 -27.97 -15.15
CA GLY A 163 -18.06 -27.63 -14.97
C GLY A 163 -18.98 -28.34 -15.95
N GLU A 164 -20.25 -28.58 -15.57
CA GLU A 164 -21.27 -29.17 -16.43
C GLU A 164 -21.71 -28.21 -17.56
N ASN A 165 -21.56 -26.91 -17.32
CA ASN A 165 -21.83 -25.84 -18.27
C ASN A 165 -20.96 -24.64 -17.93
N LEU A 166 -21.05 -23.56 -18.75
CA LEU A 166 -20.23 -22.37 -18.59
C LEU A 166 -20.41 -21.66 -17.25
N ILE A 167 -21.64 -21.58 -16.76
CA ILE A 167 -21.94 -20.91 -15.48
C ILE A 167 -21.34 -21.71 -14.32
N ASP A 168 -21.58 -23.02 -14.30
CA ASP A 168 -21.04 -23.93 -13.29
C ASP A 168 -19.50 -23.92 -13.27
N MET A 169 -18.87 -23.88 -14.46
CA MET A 169 -17.41 -23.72 -14.56
C MET A 169 -16.92 -22.41 -13.94
N TYR A 170 -17.59 -21.27 -14.17
CA TYR A 170 -17.24 -20.00 -13.55
C TYR A 170 -17.41 -20.04 -12.02
N GLU A 171 -18.53 -20.55 -11.54
CA GLU A 171 -18.84 -20.64 -10.11
C GLU A 171 -17.82 -21.50 -9.38
N LYS A 172 -17.53 -22.71 -9.90
CA LYS A 172 -16.52 -23.60 -9.33
C LYS A 172 -15.12 -23.01 -9.40
N THR A 173 -14.72 -22.47 -10.54
CA THR A 173 -13.39 -21.84 -10.69
C THR A 173 -13.16 -20.76 -9.64
N ARG A 174 -14.14 -19.91 -9.41
CA ARG A 174 -14.00 -18.80 -8.47
C ARG A 174 -14.13 -19.22 -7.02
N SER A 175 -15.01 -20.17 -6.73
CA SER A 175 -15.19 -20.69 -5.35
C SER A 175 -14.00 -21.52 -4.88
N GLU A 176 -13.40 -22.31 -5.75
CA GLU A 176 -12.25 -23.17 -5.43
C GLU A 176 -10.91 -22.40 -5.55
N GLY A 177 -10.82 -21.48 -6.52
CA GLY A 177 -9.59 -20.74 -6.81
C GLY A 177 -9.29 -19.58 -5.86
N PHE A 178 -10.30 -19.01 -5.21
CA PHE A 178 -10.11 -17.93 -4.24
C PHE A 178 -10.29 -18.41 -2.81
N GLY A 179 -9.33 -18.08 -1.94
CA GLY A 179 -9.46 -18.29 -0.51
C GLY A 179 -10.57 -17.43 0.13
N ALA A 180 -11.06 -17.83 1.29
CA ALA A 180 -12.21 -17.22 1.96
C ALA A 180 -12.10 -15.71 2.18
N GLU A 181 -10.91 -15.20 2.51
CA GLU A 181 -10.68 -13.76 2.69
C GLU A 181 -10.81 -12.98 1.39
N VAL A 182 -10.29 -13.51 0.29
CA VAL A 182 -10.40 -12.89 -1.05
C VAL A 182 -11.86 -12.88 -1.50
N GLN A 183 -12.58 -13.98 -1.32
CA GLN A 183 -14.01 -14.06 -1.61
C GLN A 183 -14.80 -13.00 -0.83
N ARG A 184 -14.53 -12.86 0.48
CA ARG A 184 -15.16 -11.85 1.33
C ARG A 184 -14.90 -10.43 0.79
N ARG A 185 -13.68 -10.11 0.40
CA ARG A 185 -13.34 -8.78 -0.15
C ARG A 185 -14.00 -8.51 -1.49
N ILE A 186 -14.07 -9.52 -2.37
CA ILE A 186 -14.82 -9.42 -3.63
C ILE A 186 -16.29 -9.14 -3.36
N MET A 187 -16.93 -9.84 -2.42
CA MET A 187 -18.32 -9.63 -2.06
C MET A 187 -18.57 -8.23 -1.49
N ILE A 188 -17.73 -7.78 -0.55
CA ILE A 188 -17.81 -6.43 0.02
C ILE A 188 -17.67 -5.38 -1.09
N GLY A 189 -16.68 -5.53 -1.97
CA GLY A 189 -16.43 -4.61 -3.07
C GLY A 189 -17.60 -4.55 -4.04
N THR A 190 -18.16 -5.68 -4.42
CA THR A 190 -19.35 -5.76 -5.28
C THR A 190 -20.55 -5.07 -4.64
N TYR A 191 -20.75 -5.27 -3.34
CA TYR A 191 -21.82 -4.62 -2.58
C TYR A 191 -21.65 -3.10 -2.54
N VAL A 192 -20.45 -2.61 -2.26
CA VAL A 192 -20.14 -1.17 -2.22
C VAL A 192 -20.37 -0.49 -3.58
N LEU A 193 -20.11 -1.21 -4.68
CA LEU A 193 -20.32 -0.71 -6.04
C LEU A 193 -21.76 -0.88 -6.54
N SER A 194 -22.65 -1.50 -5.77
CA SER A 194 -24.04 -1.71 -6.19
C SER A 194 -24.88 -0.44 -6.10
N SER A 195 -26.00 -0.44 -6.83
CA SER A 195 -26.95 0.67 -6.85
C SER A 195 -27.43 1.01 -5.43
N GLY A 196 -27.45 2.31 -5.10
CA GLY A 196 -27.83 2.83 -3.78
C GLY A 196 -26.69 2.90 -2.76
N TYR A 197 -25.59 2.14 -2.95
CA TYR A 197 -24.42 2.18 -2.06
C TYR A 197 -23.22 2.91 -2.69
N TYR A 198 -23.14 2.95 -4.01
CA TYR A 198 -22.05 3.57 -4.76
C TYR A 198 -21.81 5.03 -4.33
N ASP A 199 -22.84 5.85 -4.35
CA ASP A 199 -22.75 7.28 -3.98
C ASP A 199 -22.46 7.47 -2.49
N ALA A 200 -23.11 6.68 -1.64
CA ALA A 200 -23.04 6.82 -0.19
C ALA A 200 -21.69 6.37 0.39
N TYR A 201 -21.06 5.38 -0.23
CA TYR A 201 -19.81 4.79 0.27
C TYR A 201 -18.62 5.02 -0.66
N TYR A 202 -18.67 4.57 -1.91
CA TYR A 202 -17.52 4.61 -2.80
C TYR A 202 -17.12 6.03 -3.18
N LEU A 203 -18.06 6.83 -3.69
CA LEU A 203 -17.79 8.24 -4.04
C LEU A 203 -17.42 9.09 -2.82
N LYS A 204 -18.00 8.77 -1.65
CA LYS A 204 -17.64 9.46 -0.41
C LYS A 204 -16.22 9.11 0.04
N ALA A 205 -15.81 7.86 -0.13
CA ALA A 205 -14.46 7.41 0.21
C ALA A 205 -13.38 7.95 -0.75
N GLN A 206 -13.75 8.28 -1.99
CA GLN A 206 -12.83 8.89 -2.96
C GLN A 206 -12.57 10.39 -2.69
N LYS A 207 -13.50 11.10 -2.05
CA LYS A 207 -13.38 12.52 -1.68
C LYS A 207 -12.49 12.71 -0.46
#